data_9ca83ddbe8063a249dba787887dc70ac
#
_entry.id   9ca83ddbe8063a249dba787887dc70ac
#
_cell.length_a   1.000
_cell.length_b   1.000
_cell.length_c   1.000
_cell.angle_alpha   90.00
_cell.angle_beta   90.00
_cell.angle_gamma   90.00
#
_symmetry.space_group_name_H-M   'P 1'
#
loop_
_entity.id
_entity.type
_entity.pdbx_description
1 polymer ?
#
loop_
_entity_poly.entity_id
_entity_poly.type
_entity_poly.pdbx_seq_one_letter_code
_entity_poly.pdbx_strand_id
1 'polypeptide(L)'
;MTFSCRSTAAEISPATPADVPILVALIKALADYENLTHEVTGDADDLARFLFGERAYAEAVIARVNGQPVGMALFFHNFSTFLMKPGLYLEDLFVLPEYRRQGVGRALLVYVGKLALARGCGRFEWSVLDWNQPAIEFYRGMGAELKPEWQICRVTGQALQAFERF
;
A
#
# COMPACT_ATOMS: atom_id res chain seq x y z
N MET A 1 -7.78 -9.30 39.71
CA MET A 1 -6.75 -8.82 38.76
C MET A 1 -7.42 -8.52 37.45
N THR A 2 -7.70 -7.26 37.17
CA THR A 2 -8.36 -6.80 35.93
C THR A 2 -7.29 -6.51 34.91
N PHE A 3 -7.17 -7.36 33.90
CA PHE A 3 -6.35 -7.08 32.73
C PHE A 3 -7.07 -6.03 31.84
N SER A 4 -6.69 -4.77 32.00
CA SER A 4 -7.08 -3.71 31.07
C SER A 4 -6.31 -3.93 29.76
N CYS A 5 -6.94 -4.51 28.77
CA CYS A 5 -6.44 -4.51 27.39
C CYS A 5 -6.64 -3.08 26.86
N ARG A 6 -5.62 -2.24 26.99
CA ARG A 6 -5.58 -0.97 26.27
C ARG A 6 -5.36 -1.31 24.79
N SER A 7 -6.42 -1.27 24.00
CA SER A 7 -6.30 -1.17 22.56
C SER A 7 -5.62 0.18 22.29
N THR A 8 -4.32 0.15 22.09
CA THR A 8 -3.57 1.31 21.59
C THR A 8 -3.98 1.51 20.14
N ALA A 9 -4.86 2.49 19.91
CA ALA A 9 -5.29 2.84 18.57
C ALA A 9 -4.05 3.25 17.76
N ALA A 10 -3.88 2.67 16.57
CA ALA A 10 -2.81 3.09 15.67
C ALA A 10 -3.12 4.51 15.16
N GLU A 11 -2.16 5.41 15.27
CA GLU A 11 -2.20 6.73 14.65
C GLU A 11 -1.73 6.62 13.21
N ILE A 12 -2.54 7.14 12.26
CA ILE A 12 -2.20 7.14 10.83
C ILE A 12 -2.04 8.56 10.36
N SER A 13 -0.89 8.83 9.76
CA SER A 13 -0.56 10.15 9.21
C SER A 13 0.06 10.03 7.82
N PRO A 14 -0.14 11.05 6.96
CA PRO A 14 0.63 11.16 5.72
C PRO A 14 2.13 11.09 6.01
N ALA A 15 2.85 10.37 5.16
CA ALA A 15 4.30 10.35 5.22
C ALA A 15 4.88 11.69 4.77
N THR A 16 6.04 12.01 5.32
CA THR A 16 6.83 13.21 5.01
C THR A 16 8.19 12.80 4.43
N PRO A 17 8.96 13.72 3.84
CA PRO A 17 10.33 13.40 3.39
C PRO A 17 11.22 12.81 4.49
N ALA A 18 11.01 13.19 5.76
CA ALA A 18 11.75 12.63 6.89
C ALA A 18 11.43 11.14 7.17
N ASP A 19 10.31 10.65 6.66
CA ASP A 19 9.87 9.26 6.83
C ASP A 19 10.42 8.31 5.76
N VAL A 20 11.16 8.80 4.77
CA VAL A 20 11.72 7.96 3.68
C VAL A 20 12.50 6.75 4.19
N PRO A 21 13.40 6.88 5.19
CA PRO A 21 14.09 5.71 5.73
C PRO A 21 13.15 4.66 6.35
N ILE A 22 12.06 5.12 6.97
CA ILE A 22 11.03 4.25 7.56
C ILE A 22 10.27 3.51 6.45
N LEU A 23 9.87 4.21 5.41
CA LEU A 23 9.18 3.60 4.25
C LEU A 23 10.06 2.56 3.58
N VAL A 24 11.35 2.86 3.33
CA VAL A 24 12.30 1.91 2.76
C VAL A 24 12.42 0.64 3.62
N ALA A 25 12.49 0.80 4.94
CA ALA A 25 12.55 -0.35 5.84
C ALA A 25 11.26 -1.21 5.78
N LEU A 26 10.10 -0.58 5.74
CA LEU A 26 8.81 -1.28 5.64
C LEU A 26 8.63 -1.94 4.28
N ILE A 27 9.06 -1.32 3.17
CA ILE A 27 9.05 -1.91 1.82
C ILE A 27 9.94 -3.16 1.78
N LYS A 28 11.14 -3.09 2.33
CA LYS A 28 12.04 -4.26 2.41
C LYS A 28 11.44 -5.39 3.23
N ALA A 29 10.81 -5.07 4.36
CA ALA A 29 10.14 -6.06 5.19
C ALA A 29 8.92 -6.70 4.49
N LEU A 30 8.19 -5.95 3.67
CA LEU A 30 7.14 -6.48 2.81
C LEU A 30 7.71 -7.44 1.76
N ALA A 31 8.76 -7.02 1.05
CA ALA A 31 9.41 -7.83 0.03
C ALA A 31 9.98 -9.15 0.60
N ASP A 32 10.50 -9.11 1.83
CA ASP A 32 10.95 -10.31 2.54
C ASP A 32 9.77 -11.24 2.87
N TYR A 33 8.67 -10.69 3.36
CA TYR A 33 7.44 -11.44 3.63
C TYR A 33 6.88 -12.14 2.38
N GLU A 34 6.97 -11.49 1.23
CA GLU A 34 6.49 -12.01 -0.06
C GLU A 34 7.52 -12.87 -0.80
N ASN A 35 8.74 -13.04 -0.25
CA ASN A 35 9.87 -13.70 -0.91
C ASN A 35 10.31 -13.02 -2.22
N LEU A 36 10.15 -11.70 -2.31
CA LEU A 36 10.45 -10.85 -3.48
C LEU A 36 11.59 -9.85 -3.21
N THR A 37 12.46 -10.13 -2.24
CA THR A 37 13.57 -9.23 -1.86
C THR A 37 14.47 -8.89 -3.05
N HIS A 38 14.63 -9.81 -4.01
CA HIS A 38 15.41 -9.63 -5.23
C HIS A 38 14.78 -8.63 -6.22
N GLU A 39 13.49 -8.31 -6.07
CA GLU A 39 12.78 -7.32 -6.89
C GLU A 39 13.01 -5.88 -6.39
N VAL A 40 13.54 -5.69 -5.18
CA VAL A 40 13.79 -4.36 -4.61
C VAL A 40 15.09 -3.81 -5.19
N THR A 41 14.99 -3.06 -6.26
CA THR A 41 16.13 -2.46 -6.99
C THR A 41 16.23 -0.94 -6.81
N GLY A 42 15.16 -0.28 -6.36
CA GLY A 42 15.13 1.15 -6.06
C GLY A 42 15.79 1.50 -4.72
N ASP A 43 16.18 2.74 -4.56
CA ASP A 43 16.81 3.26 -3.35
C ASP A 43 15.98 4.36 -2.65
N ALA A 44 16.54 4.90 -1.56
CA ALA A 44 15.87 5.95 -0.78
C ALA A 44 15.73 7.27 -1.55
N ASP A 45 16.68 7.61 -2.42
CA ASP A 45 16.67 8.84 -3.20
C ASP A 45 15.62 8.77 -4.30
N ASP A 46 15.47 7.60 -4.94
CA ASP A 46 14.40 7.33 -5.88
C ASP A 46 13.02 7.44 -5.21
N LEU A 47 12.84 6.81 -4.05
CA LEU A 47 11.60 6.87 -3.31
C LEU A 47 11.26 8.33 -2.91
N ALA A 48 12.23 9.07 -2.39
CA ALA A 48 12.06 10.48 -2.02
C ALA A 48 11.65 11.33 -3.23
N ARG A 49 12.32 11.13 -4.36
CA ARG A 49 12.04 11.86 -5.60
C ARG A 49 10.63 11.62 -6.12
N PHE A 50 10.17 10.37 -6.10
CA PHE A 50 8.87 10.01 -6.68
C PHE A 50 7.68 10.16 -5.73
N LEU A 51 7.91 10.27 -4.41
CA LEU A 51 6.85 10.60 -3.45
C LEU A 51 6.77 12.10 -3.14
N PHE A 52 7.90 12.80 -3.10
CA PHE A 52 7.99 14.15 -2.54
C PHE A 52 8.65 15.18 -3.47
N GLY A 53 9.10 14.76 -4.67
CA GLY A 53 9.69 15.67 -5.65
C GLY A 53 8.67 16.56 -6.37
N GLU A 54 9.12 17.29 -7.36
CA GLU A 54 8.30 18.22 -8.14
C GLU A 54 7.04 17.57 -8.73
N ARG A 55 7.16 16.30 -9.14
CA ARG A 55 6.05 15.47 -9.60
C ARG A 55 5.96 14.21 -8.75
N ALA A 56 5.05 14.20 -7.80
CA ALA A 56 4.73 13.00 -7.04
C ALA A 56 3.92 12.01 -7.90
N TYR A 57 4.31 10.74 -7.87
CA TYR A 57 3.63 9.65 -8.59
C TYR A 57 2.78 8.80 -7.67
N ALA A 58 3.08 8.80 -6.38
CA ALA A 58 2.35 8.09 -5.36
C ALA A 58 2.35 8.88 -4.05
N GLU A 59 1.54 8.43 -3.13
CA GLU A 59 1.42 8.94 -1.78
C GLU A 59 1.59 7.78 -0.79
N ALA A 60 2.02 8.09 0.42
CA ALA A 60 2.14 7.09 1.47
C ALA A 60 1.58 7.61 2.79
N VAL A 61 1.08 6.69 3.60
CA VAL A 61 0.72 6.92 5.00
C VAL A 61 1.42 5.91 5.88
N ILE A 62 1.74 6.32 7.11
CA ILE A 62 2.40 5.48 8.10
C ILE A 62 1.47 5.31 9.29
N ALA A 63 1.35 4.06 9.75
CA ALA A 63 0.70 3.73 11.01
C ALA A 63 1.75 3.68 12.13
N ARG A 64 1.48 4.37 13.23
CA ARG A 64 2.31 4.36 14.45
C ARG A 64 1.51 3.86 15.64
N VAL A 65 2.15 3.06 16.45
CA VAL A 65 1.64 2.61 17.77
C VAL A 65 2.64 3.07 18.82
N ASN A 66 2.20 3.87 19.77
CA ASN A 66 3.07 4.50 20.77
C ASN A 66 4.27 5.24 20.15
N GLY A 67 4.05 5.93 19.02
CA GLY A 67 5.08 6.65 18.30
C GLY A 67 5.98 5.78 17.41
N GLN A 68 5.93 4.45 17.51
CA GLN A 68 6.72 3.54 16.69
C GLN A 68 6.03 3.27 15.34
N PRO A 69 6.71 3.42 14.20
CA PRO A 69 6.17 3.07 12.91
C PRO A 69 6.04 1.54 12.79
N VAL A 70 4.84 1.07 12.54
CA VAL A 70 4.49 -0.35 12.56
C VAL A 70 3.85 -0.85 11.27
N GLY A 71 3.54 0.05 10.36
CA GLY A 71 2.94 -0.30 9.07
C GLY A 71 2.81 0.90 8.16
N MET A 72 2.51 0.64 6.90
CA MET A 72 2.34 1.65 5.86
C MET A 72 1.25 1.26 4.88
N ALA A 73 0.75 2.26 4.15
CA ALA A 73 0.05 2.08 2.89
C ALA A 73 0.64 3.05 1.86
N LEU A 74 0.89 2.56 0.64
CA LEU A 74 1.35 3.34 -0.51
C LEU A 74 0.29 3.23 -1.59
N PHE A 75 -0.10 4.35 -2.20
CA PHE A 75 -1.23 4.41 -3.12
C PHE A 75 -1.08 5.56 -4.13
N PHE A 76 -1.83 5.47 -5.22
CA PHE A 76 -1.86 6.48 -6.26
C PHE A 76 -3.23 6.49 -6.97
N HIS A 77 -3.48 7.53 -7.78
CA HIS A 77 -4.69 7.58 -8.57
C HIS A 77 -4.54 6.82 -9.88
N ASN A 78 -5.52 5.97 -10.17
CA ASN A 78 -5.79 5.47 -11.51
C ASN A 78 -7.09 6.09 -12.05
N PHE A 79 -7.59 5.62 -13.17
CA PHE A 79 -8.81 6.16 -13.77
C PHE A 79 -9.70 5.05 -14.32
N SER A 80 -10.99 5.14 -14.06
CA SER A 80 -11.98 4.25 -14.65
C SER A 80 -12.66 4.95 -15.81
N THR A 81 -12.43 4.48 -17.04
CA THR A 81 -13.09 5.01 -18.23
C THR A 81 -14.57 4.72 -18.22
N PHE A 82 -15.01 3.58 -17.67
CA PHE A 82 -16.43 3.24 -17.61
C PHE A 82 -17.19 4.07 -16.59
N LEU A 83 -16.59 4.41 -15.46
CA LEU A 83 -17.19 5.30 -14.48
C LEU A 83 -16.94 6.78 -14.79
N MET A 84 -16.00 7.09 -15.71
CA MET A 84 -15.52 8.46 -16.00
C MET A 84 -15.08 9.19 -14.72
N LYS A 85 -14.43 8.45 -13.81
CA LYS A 85 -13.99 8.95 -12.50
C LYS A 85 -12.59 8.47 -12.18
N PRO A 86 -11.84 9.24 -11.35
CA PRO A 86 -10.63 8.72 -10.76
C PRO A 86 -10.94 7.51 -9.89
N GLY A 87 -9.98 6.62 -9.78
CA GLY A 87 -9.93 5.58 -8.78
C GLY A 87 -8.75 5.82 -7.85
N LEU A 88 -8.73 5.17 -6.71
CA LEU A 88 -7.54 5.08 -5.88
C LEU A 88 -7.02 3.64 -5.94
N TYR A 89 -5.75 3.49 -6.28
CA TYR A 89 -5.08 2.20 -6.32
C TYR A 89 -4.10 2.08 -5.17
N LEU A 90 -4.29 1.07 -4.34
CA LEU A 90 -3.38 0.74 -3.25
C LEU A 90 -2.30 -0.19 -3.80
N GLU A 91 -1.06 0.31 -3.89
CA GLU A 91 0.08 -0.48 -4.33
C GLU A 91 0.49 -1.46 -3.23
N ASP A 92 0.72 -0.94 -2.02
CA ASP A 92 1.16 -1.74 -0.88
C ASP A 92 0.36 -1.44 0.38
N LEU A 93 0.09 -2.48 1.15
CA LEU A 93 -0.41 -2.43 2.52
C LEU A 93 0.39 -3.41 3.37
N PHE A 94 1.17 -2.90 4.29
CA PHE A 94 2.02 -3.74 5.14
C PHE A 94 1.93 -3.36 6.62
N VAL A 95 1.93 -4.39 7.47
CA VAL A 95 2.03 -4.26 8.93
C VAL A 95 3.05 -5.25 9.41
N LEU A 96 3.97 -4.78 10.25
CA LEU A 96 4.97 -5.63 10.90
C LEU A 96 4.29 -6.82 11.61
N PRO A 97 4.84 -8.04 11.50
CA PRO A 97 4.22 -9.27 12.00
C PRO A 97 3.73 -9.17 13.46
N GLU A 98 4.54 -8.57 14.33
CA GLU A 98 4.26 -8.41 15.77
C GLU A 98 3.10 -7.48 16.08
N TYR A 99 2.68 -6.64 15.12
CA TYR A 99 1.55 -5.71 15.24
C TYR A 99 0.30 -6.15 14.45
N ARG A 100 0.35 -7.32 13.84
CA ARG A 100 -0.82 -7.89 13.14
C ARG A 100 -1.90 -8.31 14.12
N ARG A 101 -3.13 -8.49 13.59
CA ARG A 101 -4.34 -8.85 14.37
C ARG A 101 -4.73 -7.84 15.47
N GLN A 102 -4.12 -6.66 15.47
CA GLN A 102 -4.42 -5.57 16.41
C GLN A 102 -5.22 -4.43 15.74
N GLY A 103 -5.74 -4.65 14.53
CA GLY A 103 -6.55 -3.68 13.80
C GLY A 103 -5.76 -2.66 12.97
N VAL A 104 -4.41 -2.68 12.99
CA VAL A 104 -3.56 -1.71 12.28
C VAL A 104 -3.81 -1.74 10.77
N GLY A 105 -3.80 -2.92 10.15
CA GLY A 105 -4.08 -3.07 8.71
C GLY A 105 -5.47 -2.59 8.32
N ARG A 106 -6.47 -2.86 9.17
CA ARG A 106 -7.83 -2.33 8.97
C ARG A 106 -7.86 -0.81 9.04
N ALA A 107 -7.16 -0.21 9.99
CA ALA A 107 -7.11 1.23 10.15
C ALA A 107 -6.44 1.90 8.93
N LEU A 108 -5.34 1.34 8.41
CA LEU A 108 -4.69 1.79 7.17
C LEU A 108 -5.65 1.71 5.97
N LEU A 109 -6.28 0.55 5.75
CA LEU A 109 -7.20 0.36 4.62
C LEU A 109 -8.39 1.31 4.71
N VAL A 110 -8.97 1.49 5.89
CA VAL A 110 -10.09 2.42 6.12
C VAL A 110 -9.65 3.86 5.90
N TYR A 111 -8.44 4.24 6.31
CA TYR A 111 -7.90 5.59 6.06
C TYR A 111 -7.86 5.89 4.56
N VAL A 112 -7.24 5.00 3.77
CA VAL A 112 -7.12 5.17 2.31
C VAL A 112 -8.49 5.11 1.63
N GLY A 113 -9.39 4.23 2.08
CA GLY A 113 -10.76 4.17 1.57
C GLY A 113 -11.56 5.44 1.83
N LYS A 114 -11.43 6.05 3.02
CA LYS A 114 -12.03 7.36 3.31
C LYS A 114 -11.45 8.47 2.44
N LEU A 115 -10.14 8.41 2.17
CA LEU A 115 -9.48 9.36 1.28
C LEU A 115 -10.02 9.22 -0.16
N ALA A 116 -10.22 7.99 -0.64
CA ALA A 116 -10.85 7.74 -1.93
C ALA A 116 -12.25 8.36 -2.03
N LEU A 117 -13.09 8.19 -0.99
CA LEU A 117 -14.41 8.81 -0.92
C LEU A 117 -14.33 10.34 -0.92
N ALA A 118 -13.46 10.92 -0.10
CA ALA A 118 -13.29 12.37 0.00
C ALA A 118 -12.81 13.00 -1.32
N ARG A 119 -12.06 12.24 -2.13
CA ARG A 119 -11.57 12.66 -3.45
C ARG A 119 -12.54 12.38 -4.60
N GLY A 120 -13.74 11.85 -4.32
CA GLY A 120 -14.75 11.53 -5.33
C GLY A 120 -14.37 10.36 -6.24
N CYS A 121 -13.48 9.47 -5.79
CA CYS A 121 -13.08 8.29 -6.55
C CYS A 121 -14.29 7.36 -6.75
N GLY A 122 -14.41 6.79 -7.95
CA GLY A 122 -15.46 5.85 -8.29
C GLY A 122 -15.16 4.41 -7.87
N ARG A 123 -13.89 4.12 -7.54
CA ARG A 123 -13.44 2.80 -7.08
C ARG A 123 -12.19 2.93 -6.20
N PHE A 124 -11.99 1.92 -5.38
CA PHE A 124 -10.78 1.69 -4.61
C PHE A 124 -10.36 0.24 -4.84
N GLU A 125 -9.17 0.02 -5.37
CA GLU A 125 -8.73 -1.32 -5.81
C GLU A 125 -7.26 -1.56 -5.53
N TRP A 126 -6.88 -2.84 -5.51
CA TRP A 126 -5.51 -3.34 -5.31
C TRP A 126 -5.37 -4.74 -5.85
N SER A 127 -4.13 -5.23 -5.92
CA SER A 127 -3.82 -6.62 -6.19
C SER A 127 -3.44 -7.36 -4.91
N VAL A 128 -3.64 -8.67 -4.91
CA VAL A 128 -3.21 -9.55 -3.84
C VAL A 128 -2.64 -10.83 -4.45
N LEU A 129 -1.55 -11.33 -3.89
CA LEU A 129 -0.96 -12.59 -4.33
C LEU A 129 -1.94 -13.75 -4.06
N ASP A 130 -2.11 -14.64 -5.02
CA ASP A 130 -3.12 -15.71 -5.00
C ASP A 130 -2.95 -16.71 -3.86
N TRP A 131 -1.71 -16.88 -3.39
CA TRP A 131 -1.37 -17.72 -2.24
C TRP A 131 -1.61 -17.04 -0.88
N ASN A 132 -1.77 -15.71 -0.84
CA ASN A 132 -1.88 -14.94 0.42
C ASN A 132 -3.31 -15.00 0.99
N GLN A 133 -3.73 -16.19 1.39
CA GLN A 133 -5.07 -16.43 1.93
C GLN A 133 -5.44 -15.52 3.12
N PRO A 134 -4.54 -15.26 4.09
CA PRO A 134 -4.87 -14.35 5.19
C PRO A 134 -5.24 -12.93 4.72
N ALA A 135 -4.56 -12.40 3.71
CA ALA A 135 -4.87 -11.10 3.14
C ALA A 135 -6.18 -11.15 2.34
N ILE A 136 -6.41 -12.20 1.54
CA ILE A 136 -7.64 -12.39 0.78
C ILE A 136 -8.86 -12.43 1.70
N GLU A 137 -8.80 -13.19 2.80
CA GLU A 137 -9.87 -13.26 3.80
C GLU A 137 -10.12 -11.91 4.48
N PHE A 138 -9.05 -11.21 4.82
CA PHE A 138 -9.12 -9.86 5.38
C PHE A 138 -9.83 -8.90 4.43
N TYR A 139 -9.44 -8.86 3.15
CA TYR A 139 -10.04 -7.97 2.17
C TYR A 139 -11.51 -8.31 1.87
N ARG A 140 -11.86 -9.60 1.78
CA ARG A 140 -13.26 -10.04 1.67
C ARG A 140 -14.09 -9.58 2.87
N GLY A 141 -13.53 -9.70 4.08
CA GLY A 141 -14.16 -9.21 5.30
C GLY A 141 -14.36 -7.69 5.34
N MET A 142 -13.62 -6.95 4.51
CA MET A 142 -13.78 -5.50 4.31
C MET A 142 -14.73 -5.15 3.16
N GLY A 143 -15.33 -6.14 2.49
CA GLY A 143 -16.27 -5.95 1.39
C GLY A 143 -15.64 -5.92 0.01
N ALA A 144 -14.36 -6.31 -0.13
CA ALA A 144 -13.73 -6.39 -1.44
C ALA A 144 -14.19 -7.63 -2.22
N GLU A 145 -14.38 -7.45 -3.51
CA GLU A 145 -14.61 -8.51 -4.50
C GLU A 145 -13.31 -8.83 -5.24
N LEU A 146 -12.95 -10.12 -5.34
CA LEU A 146 -11.89 -10.55 -6.24
C LEU A 146 -12.38 -10.55 -7.69
N LYS A 147 -11.51 -10.13 -8.61
CA LYS A 147 -11.78 -10.09 -10.06
C LYS A 147 -10.87 -11.07 -10.80
N PRO A 148 -11.09 -12.39 -10.69
CA PRO A 148 -10.20 -13.40 -11.25
C PRO A 148 -10.15 -13.41 -12.79
N GLU A 149 -11.13 -12.80 -13.42
CA GLU A 149 -11.20 -12.61 -14.88
C GLU A 149 -10.19 -11.59 -15.42
N TRP A 150 -9.60 -10.74 -14.57
CA TRP A 150 -8.57 -9.78 -14.93
C TRP A 150 -7.18 -10.31 -14.60
N GLN A 151 -6.29 -10.27 -15.57
CA GLN A 151 -4.90 -10.64 -15.41
C GLN A 151 -4.00 -9.43 -15.55
N ILE A 152 -2.99 -9.32 -14.69
CA ILE A 152 -2.00 -8.25 -14.76
C ILE A 152 -1.03 -8.58 -15.89
N CYS A 153 -0.90 -7.67 -16.86
CA CYS A 153 0.15 -7.71 -17.90
C CYS A 153 1.21 -6.70 -17.54
N ARG A 154 2.47 -7.13 -17.48
CA ARG A 154 3.60 -6.29 -17.08
C ARG A 154 4.75 -6.43 -18.05
N VAL A 155 5.34 -5.29 -18.41
CA VAL A 155 6.57 -5.22 -19.20
C VAL A 155 7.60 -4.44 -18.39
N THR A 156 8.77 -5.01 -18.18
CA THR A 156 9.87 -4.41 -17.39
C THR A 156 11.23 -4.63 -18.05
N GLY A 157 12.26 -3.95 -17.55
CA GLY A 157 13.65 -4.14 -17.94
C GLY A 157 13.87 -3.97 -19.45
N GLN A 158 14.60 -4.92 -20.06
CA GLN A 158 14.94 -4.88 -21.48
C GLN A 158 13.71 -4.91 -22.40
N ALA A 159 12.64 -5.60 -22.01
CA ALA A 159 11.40 -5.65 -22.78
C ALA A 159 10.71 -4.27 -22.82
N LEU A 160 10.77 -3.50 -21.72
CA LEU A 160 10.27 -2.11 -21.71
C LEU A 160 11.14 -1.19 -22.58
N GLN A 161 12.47 -1.32 -22.52
CA GLN A 161 13.39 -0.55 -23.36
C GLN A 161 13.18 -0.84 -24.85
N ALA A 162 12.74 -2.05 -25.21
CA ALA A 162 12.49 -2.41 -26.59
C ALA A 162 11.36 -1.58 -27.24
N PHE A 163 10.48 -0.93 -26.45
CA PHE A 163 9.43 -0.06 -26.99
C PHE A 163 9.97 1.18 -27.74
N GLU A 164 11.23 1.58 -27.49
CA GLU A 164 11.89 2.64 -28.29
C GLU A 164 12.08 2.28 -29.77
N ARG A 165 11.94 0.98 -30.12
CA ARG A 165 12.16 0.45 -31.46
C ARG A 165 10.88 0.19 -32.26
N PHE A 166 9.71 0.40 -31.64
CA PHE A 166 8.41 0.31 -32.28
C PHE A 166 7.87 1.69 -32.66
#